data_c86cfde972b27f95083be81fb9edc79f
#
_entry.id   c86cfde972b27f95083be81fb9edc79f
#
_cell.length_a   1.000
_cell.length_b   1.000
_cell.length_c   1.000
_cell.angle_alpha   90.00
_cell.angle_beta   90.00
_cell.angle_gamma   90.00
#
_symmetry.space_group_name_H-M   'P 1'
#
loop_
_entity.id
_entity.type
_entity.pdbx_description
1 polymer ?
#
loop_
_entity_poly.entity_id
_entity_poly.type
_entity_poly.pdbx_seq_one_letter_code
_entity_poly.pdbx_strand_id
1 'polypeptide(L)'
;DIFDPPILSPTIGTTWTVKTTQTVSWDTSNPPDLITGRNHSSIRLIKGGRQLPVVLADEFDILLGKIEVEVPWVTEGDDYAIILFGDSGNWSKTFTIKGGPSY
;
A
#
# COMPACT_ATOMS: atom_id res chain seq x y z
N ASP A 1 -16.29 11.29 -8.86
CA ASP A 1 -15.04 11.26 -9.64
C ASP A 1 -14.07 10.26 -9.06
N ILE A 2 -13.26 9.65 -9.92
CA ILE A 2 -12.21 8.74 -9.52
C ILE A 2 -11.02 9.52 -9.02
N PHE A 3 -10.53 9.16 -7.84
CA PHE A 3 -9.28 9.69 -7.29
C PHE A 3 -8.30 8.53 -7.17
N ASP A 4 -7.20 8.60 -7.90
CA ASP A 4 -6.20 7.55 -7.97
C ASP A 4 -4.82 8.15 -7.70
N PRO A 5 -4.55 8.53 -6.42
CA PRO A 5 -3.32 9.25 -6.09
C PRO A 5 -2.08 8.36 -6.20
N PRO A 6 -0.95 8.91 -6.67
CA PRO A 6 0.29 8.14 -6.72
C PRO A 6 0.79 7.83 -5.31
N ILE A 7 1.36 6.64 -5.14
CA ILE A 7 1.94 6.20 -3.88
C ILE A 7 3.34 6.80 -3.75
N LEU A 8 3.60 7.43 -2.62
CA LEU A 8 4.89 8.04 -2.30
C LEU A 8 5.80 7.07 -1.55
N SER A 9 5.25 6.27 -0.63
CA SER A 9 5.99 5.27 0.12
C SER A 9 5.08 4.08 0.41
N PRO A 10 5.53 2.83 0.24
CA PRO A 10 6.89 2.42 -0.13
C PRO A 10 7.21 2.70 -1.60
N THR A 11 8.50 2.75 -1.92
CA THR A 11 8.98 2.98 -3.26
C THR A 11 10.29 2.21 -3.49
N ILE A 12 10.93 2.41 -4.63
CA ILE A 12 12.24 1.81 -4.91
C ILE A 12 13.21 2.20 -3.80
N GLY A 13 13.94 1.22 -3.26
CA GLY A 13 14.89 1.44 -2.17
C GLY A 13 14.30 1.32 -0.78
N THR A 14 12.98 1.25 -0.64
CA THR A 14 12.34 1.02 0.66
C THR A 14 12.60 -0.42 1.11
N THR A 15 12.95 -0.58 2.38
CA THR A 15 13.05 -1.90 3.01
C THR A 15 12.18 -1.93 4.25
N TRP A 16 11.25 -2.88 4.29
CA TRP A 16 10.41 -3.14 5.45
C TRP A 16 10.89 -4.39 6.16
N THR A 17 10.83 -4.39 7.48
CA THR A 17 11.10 -5.58 8.29
C THR A 17 9.75 -6.12 8.79
N VAL A 18 9.57 -7.45 8.69
CA VAL A 18 8.34 -8.09 9.15
C VAL A 18 8.07 -7.75 10.62
N LYS A 19 6.79 -7.67 10.99
CA LYS A 19 6.33 -7.38 12.36
C LYS A 19 6.68 -5.98 12.86
N THR A 20 7.13 -5.09 12.00
CA THR A 20 7.32 -3.69 12.35
C THR A 20 6.17 -2.85 11.81
N THR A 21 5.97 -1.67 12.39
CA THR A 21 5.00 -0.70 11.91
C THR A 21 5.68 0.21 10.90
N GLN A 22 5.05 0.36 9.74
CA GLN A 22 5.56 1.21 8.66
C GLN A 22 4.45 2.12 8.18
N THR A 23 4.83 3.24 7.57
CA THR A 23 3.88 4.20 7.05
C THR A 23 3.75 4.04 5.55
N VAL A 24 2.52 3.91 5.07
CA VAL A 24 2.18 4.02 3.65
C VAL A 24 1.69 5.46 3.43
N SER A 25 2.19 6.11 2.39
CA SER A 25 1.79 7.48 2.07
C SER A 25 1.53 7.62 0.58
N TRP A 26 0.67 8.57 0.26
CA TRP A 26 0.28 8.87 -1.12
C TRP A 26 -0.03 10.36 -1.25
N ASP A 27 -0.03 10.82 -2.50
CA ASP A 27 -0.20 12.23 -2.80
C ASP A 27 -1.68 12.59 -2.82
N THR A 28 -2.09 13.46 -1.93
CA THR A 28 -3.49 13.93 -1.85
C THR A 28 -3.66 15.34 -2.39
N SER A 29 -2.65 15.89 -3.07
CA SER A 29 -2.78 17.20 -3.69
C SER A 29 -3.79 17.13 -4.84
N ASN A 30 -4.56 18.20 -4.99
CA ASN A 30 -5.52 18.36 -6.09
C ASN A 30 -6.55 17.24 -6.22
N PRO A 31 -7.21 16.81 -5.13
CA PRO A 31 -8.26 15.80 -5.27
C PRO A 31 -9.47 16.40 -5.98
N PRO A 32 -10.31 15.58 -6.65
CA PRO A 32 -11.57 16.07 -7.20
C PRO A 32 -12.54 16.46 -6.08
N ASP A 33 -13.53 17.28 -6.40
CA ASP A 33 -14.49 17.76 -5.41
C ASP A 33 -15.30 16.63 -4.78
N LEU A 34 -15.70 15.66 -5.61
CA LEU A 34 -16.42 14.46 -5.16
C LEU A 34 -15.59 13.23 -5.48
N ILE A 35 -15.33 12.41 -4.45
CA ILE A 35 -14.52 11.22 -4.59
C ILE A 35 -15.40 9.99 -4.36
N THR A 36 -15.51 9.14 -5.39
CA THR A 36 -16.26 7.89 -5.31
C THR A 36 -15.53 6.94 -4.35
N GLY A 37 -16.26 6.35 -3.41
CA GLY A 37 -15.69 5.38 -2.47
C GLY A 37 -14.72 5.97 -1.46
N ARG A 38 -14.83 7.25 -1.16
CA ARG A 38 -13.86 8.00 -0.36
C ARG A 38 -13.47 7.33 0.95
N ASN A 39 -14.43 6.76 1.69
CA ASN A 39 -14.20 6.17 3.01
C ASN A 39 -14.08 4.64 2.96
N HIS A 40 -13.89 4.05 1.78
CA HIS A 40 -13.82 2.61 1.59
C HIS A 40 -12.52 2.20 0.91
N SER A 41 -11.45 2.93 1.21
CA SER A 41 -10.13 2.62 0.67
C SER A 41 -9.51 1.44 1.40
N SER A 42 -8.63 0.73 0.70
CA SER A 42 -7.90 -0.40 1.29
C SER A 42 -6.50 -0.47 0.68
N ILE A 43 -5.61 -1.14 1.42
CA ILE A 43 -4.25 -1.40 0.95
C ILE A 43 -4.03 -2.90 1.03
N ARG A 44 -3.57 -3.48 -0.06
CA ARG A 44 -3.29 -4.90 -0.20
C ARG A 44 -1.84 -5.13 -0.59
N LEU A 45 -1.30 -6.28 -0.21
CA LEU A 45 0.09 -6.63 -0.51
C LEU A 45 0.15 -7.40 -1.82
N ILE A 46 1.20 -7.10 -2.60
CA ILE A 46 1.47 -7.74 -3.88
C ILE A 46 2.86 -8.38 -3.80
N LYS A 47 3.01 -9.58 -4.33
CA LYS A 47 4.31 -10.25 -4.45
C LYS A 47 4.44 -10.83 -5.85
N GLY A 48 5.55 -10.49 -6.53
CA GLY A 48 5.81 -11.00 -7.87
C GLY A 48 4.72 -10.65 -8.87
N GLY A 49 4.10 -9.47 -8.72
CA GLY A 49 3.04 -9.02 -9.60
C GLY A 49 1.67 -9.59 -9.29
N ARG A 50 1.52 -10.37 -8.21
CA ARG A 50 0.24 -11.00 -7.85
C ARG A 50 -0.24 -10.48 -6.51
N GLN A 51 -1.53 -10.14 -6.44
CA GLN A 51 -2.15 -9.74 -5.19
C GLN A 51 -2.24 -10.93 -4.25
N LEU A 52 -1.71 -10.73 -3.03
CA LEU A 52 -1.84 -11.72 -1.96
C LEU A 52 -3.15 -11.51 -1.22
N PRO A 53 -3.67 -12.56 -0.53
CA PRO A 53 -4.86 -12.40 0.31
C PRO A 53 -4.50 -11.75 1.66
N VAL A 54 -3.81 -10.61 1.58
CA VAL A 54 -3.31 -9.88 2.75
C VAL A 54 -3.78 -8.44 2.66
N VAL A 55 -4.59 -8.04 3.63
CA VAL A 55 -5.10 -6.67 3.74
C VAL A 55 -4.25 -5.96 4.80
N LEU A 56 -3.53 -4.93 4.39
CA LEU A 56 -2.70 -4.15 5.31
C LEU A 56 -3.52 -3.09 6.04
N ALA A 57 -4.51 -2.52 5.37
CA ALA A 57 -5.44 -1.55 5.94
C ALA A 57 -6.72 -1.53 5.11
N ASP A 58 -7.86 -1.19 5.71
CA ASP A 58 -9.10 -1.07 4.97
C ASP A 58 -10.04 -0.05 5.63
N GLU A 59 -11.10 0.30 4.91
CA GLU A 59 -12.18 1.16 5.39
C GLU A 59 -11.66 2.51 5.92
N PHE A 60 -10.72 3.14 5.19
CA PHE A 60 -10.19 4.44 5.57
C PHE A 60 -10.49 5.48 4.48
N ASP A 61 -10.32 6.74 4.85
CA ASP A 61 -10.53 7.87 3.94
C ASP A 61 -9.29 8.06 3.07
N ILE A 62 -9.48 8.05 1.76
CA ILE A 62 -8.39 8.25 0.79
C ILE A 62 -7.68 9.60 0.98
N LEU A 63 -8.34 10.57 1.58
CA LEU A 63 -7.75 11.89 1.81
C LEU A 63 -6.85 11.95 3.04
N LEU A 64 -6.70 10.84 3.80
CA LEU A 64 -5.73 10.80 4.90
C LEU A 64 -4.30 11.07 4.43
N GLY A 65 -3.94 10.62 3.24
CA GLY A 65 -2.61 10.81 2.69
C GLY A 65 -1.54 9.90 3.26
N LYS A 66 -1.79 9.30 4.41
CA LYS A 66 -0.89 8.32 5.03
C LYS A 66 -1.64 7.47 6.04
N ILE A 67 -1.13 6.27 6.28
CA ILE A 67 -1.67 5.36 7.29
C ILE A 67 -0.55 4.42 7.73
N GLU A 68 -0.53 4.06 9.01
CA GLU A 68 0.42 3.09 9.52
C GLU A 68 -0.12 1.68 9.34
N VAL A 69 0.76 0.76 8.96
CA VAL A 69 0.41 -0.64 8.77
C VAL A 69 1.44 -1.51 9.48
N GLU A 70 1.03 -2.69 9.92
CA GLU A 70 1.97 -3.69 10.42
C GLU A 70 2.43 -4.55 9.26
N VAL A 71 3.74 -4.72 9.10
CA VAL A 71 4.31 -5.58 8.06
C VAL A 71 4.03 -7.04 8.45
N PRO A 72 3.33 -7.80 7.60
CA PRO A 72 2.96 -9.17 7.94
C PRO A 72 4.15 -10.12 7.92
N TRP A 73 3.97 -11.31 8.50
CA TRP A 73 4.97 -12.37 8.46
C TRP A 73 4.93 -13.05 7.09
N VAL A 74 5.77 -12.58 6.17
CA VAL A 74 5.84 -13.08 4.79
C VAL A 74 7.28 -13.41 4.45
N THR A 75 7.48 -14.18 3.38
CA THR A 75 8.83 -14.57 2.94
C THR A 75 9.63 -13.34 2.55
N GLU A 76 10.95 -13.40 2.76
CA GLU A 76 11.83 -12.33 2.31
C GLU A 76 11.84 -12.24 0.79
N GLY A 77 11.92 -11.03 0.28
CA GLY A 77 11.99 -10.80 -1.15
C GLY A 77 12.06 -9.32 -1.49
N ASP A 78 12.46 -9.05 -2.72
CA ASP A 78 12.58 -7.69 -3.26
C ASP A 78 11.57 -7.40 -4.36
N ASP A 79 10.54 -8.22 -4.47
CA ASP A 79 9.52 -8.13 -5.50
C ASP A 79 8.13 -7.81 -4.91
N TYR A 80 8.11 -7.17 -3.74
CA TYR A 80 6.88 -6.74 -3.11
C TYR A 80 6.43 -5.39 -3.65
N ALA A 81 5.14 -5.18 -3.65
CA ALA A 81 4.51 -3.89 -3.91
C ALA A 81 3.25 -3.81 -3.08
N ILE A 82 2.65 -2.66 -3.01
CA ILE A 82 1.31 -2.51 -2.46
C ILE A 82 0.38 -1.96 -3.53
N ILE A 83 -0.90 -2.24 -3.37
CA ILE A 83 -1.94 -1.61 -4.17
C ILE A 83 -2.85 -0.83 -3.24
N LEU A 84 -3.08 0.42 -3.59
CA LEU A 84 -4.00 1.31 -2.89
C LEU A 84 -5.30 1.32 -3.68
N PHE A 85 -6.35 0.76 -3.10
CA PHE A 85 -7.68 0.78 -3.68
C PHE A 85 -8.47 1.94 -3.11
N GLY A 86 -8.97 2.78 -3.99
CA GLY A 86 -10.07 3.67 -3.73
C GLY A 86 -11.20 3.19 -4.61
N ASP A 87 -11.60 4.00 -5.58
CA ASP A 87 -12.53 3.59 -6.63
C ASP A 87 -11.81 2.74 -7.70
N SER A 88 -10.50 2.93 -7.83
CA SER A 88 -9.64 2.10 -8.68
C SER A 88 -8.37 1.76 -7.90
N GLY A 89 -7.50 0.92 -8.48
CA GLY A 89 -6.28 0.49 -7.83
C GLY A 89 -5.05 1.18 -8.38
N ASN A 90 -4.15 1.59 -7.50
CA ASN A 90 -2.87 2.19 -7.86
C ASN A 90 -1.74 1.43 -7.16
N TRP A 91 -0.74 1.00 -7.94
CA TRP A 91 0.37 0.18 -7.44
C TRP A 91 1.55 1.06 -7.07
N SER A 92 2.25 0.68 -5.99
CA SER A 92 3.56 1.24 -5.69
C SER A 92 4.63 0.66 -6.61
N LYS A 93 5.81 1.26 -6.60
CA LYS A 93 7.02 0.60 -7.11
C LYS A 93 7.36 -0.59 -6.22
N THR A 94 8.19 -1.50 -6.73
CA THR A 94 8.63 -2.65 -5.94
C THR A 94 9.59 -2.23 -4.85
N PHE A 95 9.55 -2.97 -3.74
CA PHE A 95 10.40 -2.74 -2.57
C PHE A 95 10.72 -4.07 -1.91
N THR A 96 11.53 -4.01 -0.85
CA THR A 96 12.03 -5.20 -0.17
C THR A 96 11.33 -5.40 1.16
N ILE A 97 10.99 -6.65 1.48
CA ILE A 97 10.59 -7.07 2.83
C ILE A 97 11.60 -8.10 3.31
N LYS A 98 12.11 -7.93 4.52
CA LYS A 98 13.10 -8.81 5.11
C LYS A 98 12.69 -9.26 6.51
N GLY A 99 13.41 -10.23 7.07
CA GLY A 99 13.20 -10.71 8.43
C GLY A 99 12.23 -11.87 8.54
N GLY A 100 11.55 -12.21 7.46
CA GLY A 100 10.65 -13.36 7.41
C GLY A 100 11.35 -14.64 6.98
N PRO A 101 10.60 -15.71 6.79
CA PRO A 101 11.19 -16.95 6.27
C PRO A 101 11.73 -16.75 4.85
N SER A 102 12.74 -17.51 4.48
CA SER A 102 13.42 -17.34 3.18
C SER A 102 12.80 -18.20 2.07
N TYR A 103 11.68 -18.87 2.34
CA TYR A 103 11.02 -19.75 1.35
C TYR A 103 9.52 -19.70 1.46
#